data_1cfa5a7b8b595a0479af74fc9c316236
#
_entry.id   1cfa5a7b8b595a0479af74fc9c316236
#
_cell.length_a   1.000
_cell.length_b   1.000
_cell.length_c   1.000
_cell.angle_alpha   90.00
_cell.angle_beta   90.00
_cell.angle_gamma   90.00
#
_symmetry.space_group_name_H-M   'P 1'
#
loop_
_entity.id
_entity.type
_entity.pdbx_description
1 polymer ?
#
loop_
_entity_poly.entity_id
_entity_poly.type
_entity_poly.pdbx_seq_one_letter_code
_entity_poly.pdbx_strand_id
1 'polypeptide(L)'
;GTLVTATAQEHTMELTLGQTIERARRQSPDAQTAQHSFRSAYWNYKYYKANYLPALKLTSDPYLNRAINKVTMSDGSVKFVEQNLLSTDLTLSLTQNIPWTGGTLFVETSAQRLDLFSDHSTSWQTSPINVGYSQSLFGYNSLKWNRRIEPLRYREAKKTYVETLELVAANATQKFFALATAQSNYEIASTNYANADTLYTYAQGRYNIGTITENEMLQLELNKLTEETNRMNAHIEVENCMQELRSYLGIQEDVLIKVDVSEHVPNLQIDLNAALITARQNSPDILNMQRRKLESESKVASARANAGLKVDLYLRFGLTQTGDKLKDTYHNPLDQQYVTLGISLPILDWGRGKGQIRVARSNRDLTYTQVEQDKTDFELNFRKLVKQFNLQSQRVHIAARTDETAQRRADVARRLYILGKSTVLDLNASISEKDAARRNYITALYNYWS
;
A
#
# COMPACT_ATOMS: atom_id res chain seq x y z
N GLY A 1 -11.04 53.09 -18.31
CA GLY A 1 -10.77 51.75 -17.85
C GLY A 1 -10.40 50.88 -19.02
N THR A 2 -9.09 50.75 -19.31
CA THR A 2 -8.55 49.84 -20.31
C THR A 2 -8.59 48.42 -19.76
N LEU A 3 -9.45 47.58 -20.31
CA LEU A 3 -9.43 46.13 -20.14
C LEU A 3 -8.15 45.60 -20.79
N VAL A 4 -7.17 45.26 -19.98
CA VAL A 4 -6.04 44.43 -20.39
C VAL A 4 -6.55 43.00 -20.47
N THR A 5 -6.85 42.54 -21.69
CA THR A 5 -7.03 41.12 -21.98
C THR A 5 -5.66 40.45 -21.83
N ALA A 6 -5.40 39.84 -20.67
CA ALA A 6 -4.28 38.91 -20.51
C ALA A 6 -4.59 37.70 -21.41
N THR A 7 -3.94 37.62 -22.56
CA THR A 7 -3.83 36.37 -23.31
C THR A 7 -3.03 35.43 -22.45
N ALA A 8 -3.71 34.48 -21.81
CA ALA A 8 -3.04 33.36 -21.18
C ALA A 8 -2.23 32.65 -22.29
N GLN A 9 -0.93 32.77 -22.20
CA GLN A 9 -0.02 31.98 -23.02
C GLN A 9 -0.24 30.51 -22.61
N GLU A 10 -0.91 29.74 -23.48
CA GLU A 10 -1.09 28.30 -23.26
C GLU A 10 0.30 27.68 -23.16
N HIS A 11 0.71 27.39 -21.92
CA HIS A 11 1.98 26.73 -21.63
C HIS A 11 1.87 25.27 -22.09
N THR A 12 2.49 24.96 -23.24
CA THR A 12 2.60 23.57 -23.70
C THR A 12 3.80 22.89 -23.06
N MET A 13 3.55 21.77 -22.41
CA MET A 13 4.58 20.92 -21.81
C MET A 13 4.76 19.67 -22.67
N GLU A 14 5.95 19.47 -23.22
CA GLU A 14 6.31 18.20 -23.86
C GLU A 14 6.84 17.23 -22.81
N LEU A 15 6.28 16.01 -22.79
CA LEU A 15 6.70 14.95 -21.87
C LEU A 15 7.13 13.70 -22.62
N THR A 16 8.31 13.21 -22.29
CA THR A 16 8.76 11.87 -22.66
C THR A 16 8.27 10.83 -21.63
N LEU A 17 8.26 9.55 -22.00
CA LEU A 17 7.90 8.47 -21.08
C LEU A 17 8.77 8.48 -19.81
N GLY A 18 10.09 8.65 -19.97
CA GLY A 18 11.02 8.70 -18.83
C GLY A 18 10.72 9.82 -17.86
N GLN A 19 10.46 11.05 -18.38
CA GLN A 19 10.08 12.20 -17.55
C GLN A 19 8.74 11.99 -16.84
N THR A 20 7.79 11.36 -17.51
CA THR A 20 6.46 11.02 -16.93
C THR A 20 6.61 10.06 -15.78
N ILE A 21 7.39 8.98 -15.94
CA ILE A 21 7.66 8.00 -14.90
C ILE A 21 8.39 8.64 -13.70
N GLU A 22 9.44 9.42 -13.96
CA GLU A 22 10.20 10.08 -12.90
C GLU A 22 9.33 11.03 -12.08
N ARG A 23 8.49 11.81 -12.75
CA ARG A 23 7.55 12.73 -12.09
C ARG A 23 6.50 11.98 -11.29
N ALA A 24 5.94 10.90 -11.83
CA ALA A 24 4.98 10.05 -11.13
C ALA A 24 5.58 9.45 -9.85
N ARG A 25 6.79 8.91 -9.91
CA ARG A 25 7.49 8.36 -8.73
C ARG A 25 7.78 9.39 -7.64
N ARG A 26 7.90 10.67 -7.99
CA ARG A 26 8.20 11.74 -7.03
C ARG A 26 6.95 12.42 -6.48
N GLN A 27 5.93 12.63 -7.28
CA GLN A 27 4.84 13.56 -6.96
C GLN A 27 3.45 12.95 -7.01
N SER A 28 3.26 11.75 -7.60
CA SER A 28 1.93 11.16 -7.70
C SER A 28 1.35 10.84 -6.30
N PRO A 29 0.03 10.95 -6.12
CA PRO A 29 -0.64 10.53 -4.88
C PRO A 29 -0.32 9.09 -4.49
N ASP A 30 -0.19 8.18 -5.46
CA ASP A 30 0.16 6.79 -5.25
C ASP A 30 1.58 6.63 -4.69
N ALA A 31 2.56 7.40 -5.20
CA ALA A 31 3.93 7.39 -4.68
C ALA A 31 3.99 7.94 -3.25
N GLN A 32 3.23 9.00 -2.94
CA GLN A 32 3.13 9.53 -1.58
C GLN A 32 2.48 8.52 -0.63
N THR A 33 1.43 7.84 -1.06
CA THR A 33 0.78 6.77 -0.29
C THR A 33 1.73 5.62 -0.01
N ALA A 34 2.51 5.19 -1.01
CA ALA A 34 3.56 4.18 -0.84
C ALA A 34 4.61 4.61 0.20
N GLN A 35 5.06 5.87 0.14
CA GLN A 35 6.01 6.44 1.09
C GLN A 35 5.46 6.46 2.53
N HIS A 36 4.19 6.89 2.70
CA HIS A 36 3.55 6.91 4.01
C HIS A 36 3.36 5.50 4.57
N SER A 37 2.97 4.53 3.75
CA SER A 37 2.84 3.12 4.13
C SER A 37 4.18 2.55 4.58
N PHE A 38 5.25 2.82 3.84
CA PHE A 38 6.59 2.39 4.24
C PHE A 38 7.07 3.08 5.53
N ARG A 39 6.78 4.38 5.70
CA ARG A 39 7.09 5.13 6.92
C ARG A 39 6.37 4.54 8.14
N SER A 40 5.10 4.14 7.98
CA SER A 40 4.35 3.42 9.02
C SER A 40 5.03 2.10 9.39
N ALA A 41 5.42 1.28 8.40
CA ALA A 41 6.14 0.03 8.63
C ALA A 41 7.50 0.24 9.33
N TYR A 42 8.23 1.30 8.97
CA TYR A 42 9.48 1.68 9.63
C TYR A 42 9.28 2.01 11.11
N TRP A 43 8.26 2.81 11.45
CA TRP A 43 7.97 3.18 12.82
C TRP A 43 7.45 2.00 13.63
N ASN A 44 6.65 1.12 13.04
CA ASN A 44 6.23 -0.14 13.65
C ASN A 44 7.44 -1.04 14.00
N TYR A 45 8.42 -1.10 13.11
CA TYR A 45 9.66 -1.84 13.38
C TYR A 45 10.52 -1.17 14.46
N LYS A 46 10.56 0.16 14.51
CA LYS A 46 11.22 0.90 15.59
C LYS A 46 10.52 0.69 16.93
N TYR A 47 9.18 0.75 16.95
CA TYR A 47 8.37 0.43 18.12
C TYR A 47 8.62 -1.00 18.62
N TYR A 48 8.61 -1.97 17.70
CA TYR A 48 8.97 -3.35 18.02
C TYR A 48 10.35 -3.44 18.69
N LYS A 49 11.38 -2.79 18.14
CA LYS A 49 12.72 -2.78 18.73
C LYS A 49 12.75 -2.14 20.12
N ALA A 50 11.96 -1.10 20.33
CA ALA A 50 11.89 -0.40 21.61
C ALA A 50 11.35 -1.31 22.73
N ASN A 51 10.50 -2.31 22.41
CA ASN A 51 10.00 -3.29 23.39
C ASN A 51 11.08 -4.17 24.03
N TYR A 52 12.29 -4.16 23.47
CA TYR A 52 13.46 -4.89 24.01
C TYR A 52 14.41 -3.98 24.77
N LEU A 53 14.11 -2.70 24.90
CA LEU A 53 14.89 -1.74 25.67
C LEU A 53 14.22 -1.45 26.99
N PRO A 54 15.00 -1.02 28.03
CA PRO A 54 14.43 -0.59 29.28
C PRO A 54 13.48 0.62 29.08
N ALA A 55 12.31 0.55 29.69
CA ALA A 55 11.33 1.65 29.67
C ALA A 55 11.19 2.25 31.06
N LEU A 56 11.42 3.56 31.18
CA LEU A 56 11.21 4.31 32.41
C LEU A 56 9.83 4.99 32.33
N LYS A 57 8.97 4.74 33.34
CA LYS A 57 7.61 5.25 33.40
C LYS A 57 7.33 5.85 34.78
N LEU A 58 6.77 7.05 34.80
CA LEU A 58 6.20 7.67 35.99
C LEU A 58 4.69 7.53 35.94
N THR A 59 4.08 7.02 37.02
CA THR A 59 2.64 6.89 37.16
C THR A 59 2.17 7.53 38.47
N SER A 60 0.97 8.07 38.44
CA SER A 60 0.26 8.62 39.62
C SER A 60 -1.23 8.39 39.40
N ASP A 61 -1.87 7.76 40.40
CA ASP A 61 -3.30 7.47 40.38
C ASP A 61 -3.96 8.07 41.66
N PRO A 62 -4.22 9.40 41.69
CA PRO A 62 -4.89 10.03 42.82
C PRO A 62 -6.28 9.44 43.04
N TYR A 63 -6.59 9.03 44.27
CA TYR A 63 -7.85 8.40 44.64
C TYR A 63 -8.52 9.19 45.78
N LEU A 64 -9.67 9.81 45.51
CA LEU A 64 -10.51 10.47 46.51
C LEU A 64 -11.68 9.54 46.88
N ASN A 65 -11.80 9.18 48.13
CA ASN A 65 -12.91 8.42 48.66
C ASN A 65 -13.64 9.20 49.78
N ARG A 66 -14.90 9.51 49.51
CA ARG A 66 -15.83 10.03 50.51
C ARG A 66 -17.09 9.18 50.47
N ALA A 67 -17.12 8.13 51.28
CA ALA A 67 -18.19 7.16 51.30
C ALA A 67 -18.28 6.42 52.65
N ILE A 68 -19.42 5.81 52.91
CA ILE A 68 -19.56 4.86 54.02
C ILE A 68 -19.08 3.48 53.53
N ASN A 69 -17.96 3.03 54.04
CA ASN A 69 -17.34 1.77 53.67
C ASN A 69 -17.49 0.73 54.78
N LYS A 70 -17.57 -0.53 54.39
CA LYS A 70 -17.53 -1.67 55.27
C LYS A 70 -16.08 -1.98 55.68
N VAL A 71 -15.74 -1.81 56.92
CA VAL A 71 -14.36 -1.99 57.45
C VAL A 71 -14.35 -3.10 58.51
N THR A 72 -13.35 -3.94 58.45
CA THR A 72 -13.06 -4.92 59.52
C THR A 72 -12.15 -4.26 60.51
N MET A 73 -12.57 -4.20 61.79
CA MET A 73 -11.84 -3.62 62.89
C MET A 73 -10.80 -4.59 63.43
N SER A 74 -9.86 -4.11 64.26
CA SER A 74 -8.79 -4.90 64.84
C SER A 74 -9.26 -6.07 65.74
N ASP A 75 -10.48 -5.96 66.30
CA ASP A 75 -11.14 -6.99 67.08
C ASP A 75 -11.88 -8.05 66.21
N GLY A 76 -11.77 -7.97 64.89
CA GLY A 76 -12.47 -8.84 63.95
C GLY A 76 -13.94 -8.47 63.70
N SER A 77 -14.48 -7.43 64.35
CA SER A 77 -15.84 -6.95 64.08
C SER A 77 -15.90 -6.18 62.78
N VAL A 78 -17.07 -6.21 62.12
CA VAL A 78 -17.30 -5.51 60.86
C VAL A 78 -18.27 -4.35 61.09
N LYS A 79 -17.87 -3.13 60.76
CA LYS A 79 -18.69 -1.93 60.92
C LYS A 79 -18.74 -1.14 59.65
N PHE A 80 -19.81 -0.36 59.48
CA PHE A 80 -19.88 0.68 58.44
C PHE A 80 -19.26 1.96 59.02
N VAL A 81 -18.22 2.44 58.36
CA VAL A 81 -17.47 3.65 58.76
C VAL A 81 -17.45 4.64 57.61
N GLU A 82 -17.74 5.90 57.94
CA GLU A 82 -17.53 6.98 56.99
C GLU A 82 -16.03 7.18 56.78
N GLN A 83 -15.60 7.06 55.53
CA GLN A 83 -14.22 7.34 55.15
C GLN A 83 -14.20 8.59 54.26
N ASN A 84 -13.36 9.53 54.59
CA ASN A 84 -13.13 10.73 53.79
C ASN A 84 -11.59 10.89 53.68
N LEU A 85 -11.05 10.42 52.55
CA LEU A 85 -9.60 10.39 52.34
C LEU A 85 -9.22 10.71 50.90
N LEU A 86 -8.04 11.30 50.75
CA LEU A 86 -7.33 11.41 49.47
C LEU A 86 -6.03 10.60 49.56
N SER A 87 -5.90 9.63 48.70
CA SER A 87 -4.64 8.94 48.48
C SER A 87 -4.01 9.41 47.19
N THR A 88 -2.78 9.85 47.24
CA THR A 88 -1.99 10.23 46.06
C THR A 88 -0.73 9.39 46.04
N ASP A 89 -0.57 8.58 45.01
CA ASP A 89 0.65 7.79 44.80
C ASP A 89 1.46 8.33 43.64
N LEU A 90 2.76 8.15 43.71
CA LEU A 90 3.71 8.43 42.66
C LEU A 90 4.69 7.28 42.56
N THR A 91 4.72 6.62 41.44
CA THR A 91 5.59 5.47 41.19
C THR A 91 6.44 5.69 39.94
N LEU A 92 7.76 5.64 40.11
CA LEU A 92 8.73 5.61 39.03
C LEU A 92 9.21 4.18 38.84
N SER A 93 8.98 3.60 37.67
CA SER A 93 9.32 2.21 37.35
C SER A 93 10.20 2.11 36.11
N LEU A 94 11.29 1.35 36.21
CA LEU A 94 12.13 0.92 35.10
C LEU A 94 11.83 -0.55 34.81
N THR A 95 11.31 -0.83 33.61
CA THR A 95 10.93 -2.18 33.19
C THR A 95 11.76 -2.67 32.04
N GLN A 96 12.19 -3.94 32.06
CA GLN A 96 12.95 -4.61 31.02
C GLN A 96 12.30 -5.94 30.65
N ASN A 97 11.87 -6.09 29.40
CA ASN A 97 11.38 -7.36 28.89
C ASN A 97 12.55 -8.29 28.56
N ILE A 98 12.40 -9.58 28.90
CA ILE A 98 13.40 -10.63 28.65
C ILE A 98 12.93 -11.53 27.51
N PRO A 99 13.50 -11.42 26.29
CA PRO A 99 12.97 -12.12 25.11
C PRO A 99 12.99 -13.64 25.18
N TRP A 100 13.98 -14.22 25.83
CA TRP A 100 14.18 -15.68 25.90
C TRP A 100 13.20 -16.36 26.86
N THR A 101 12.85 -15.74 27.99
CA THR A 101 11.88 -16.27 28.95
C THR A 101 10.46 -15.74 28.67
N GLY A 102 10.32 -14.54 28.12
CA GLY A 102 9.05 -13.83 27.98
C GLY A 102 8.61 -13.12 29.26
N GLY A 103 9.48 -13.07 30.28
CA GLY A 103 9.24 -12.38 31.53
C GLY A 103 9.67 -10.90 31.51
N THR A 104 9.34 -10.20 32.59
CA THR A 104 9.67 -8.77 32.76
C THR A 104 10.40 -8.58 34.08
N LEU A 105 11.60 -7.99 34.02
CA LEU A 105 12.32 -7.48 35.18
C LEU A 105 11.90 -6.02 35.39
N PHE A 106 11.71 -5.61 36.65
CA PHE A 106 11.40 -4.25 36.97
C PHE A 106 12.15 -3.77 38.23
N VAL A 107 12.47 -2.48 38.22
CA VAL A 107 12.99 -1.75 39.38
C VAL A 107 12.09 -0.54 39.55
N GLU A 108 11.57 -0.33 40.77
CA GLU A 108 10.65 0.76 41.03
C GLU A 108 10.93 1.46 42.36
N THR A 109 10.57 2.73 42.41
CA THR A 109 10.49 3.52 43.63
C THR A 109 9.11 4.17 43.68
N SER A 110 8.51 4.20 44.86
CA SER A 110 7.18 4.80 45.03
C SER A 110 7.07 5.62 46.34
N ALA A 111 6.22 6.63 46.29
CA ALA A 111 5.79 7.43 47.44
C ALA A 111 4.28 7.58 47.35
N GLN A 112 3.61 7.29 48.46
CA GLN A 112 2.18 7.46 48.60
C GLN A 112 1.93 8.44 49.76
N ARG A 113 1.05 9.39 49.53
CA ARG A 113 0.52 10.31 50.55
C ARG A 113 -0.94 9.98 50.78
N LEU A 114 -1.31 9.80 52.04
CA LEU A 114 -2.67 9.59 52.51
C LEU A 114 -3.12 10.74 53.37
N ASP A 115 -4.09 11.51 52.92
CA ASP A 115 -4.74 12.57 53.70
C ASP A 115 -6.10 12.03 54.19
N LEU A 116 -6.25 11.91 55.51
CA LEU A 116 -7.51 11.57 56.17
C LEU A 116 -8.21 12.86 56.62
N PHE A 117 -9.27 13.23 55.92
CA PHE A 117 -9.99 14.50 56.22
C PHE A 117 -10.85 14.42 57.49
N SER A 118 -11.26 13.21 57.91
CA SER A 118 -11.98 12.96 59.14
C SER A 118 -11.17 13.34 60.36
N ASP A 119 -9.86 13.03 60.34
CA ASP A 119 -8.96 13.19 61.51
C ASP A 119 -7.94 14.31 61.31
N HIS A 120 -8.04 15.02 60.16
CA HIS A 120 -7.09 16.04 59.74
C HIS A 120 -5.62 15.56 59.80
N SER A 121 -5.40 14.30 59.52
CA SER A 121 -4.08 13.65 59.57
C SER A 121 -3.54 13.33 58.17
N THR A 122 -2.24 13.46 58.03
CA THR A 122 -1.50 13.08 56.81
C THR A 122 -0.47 12.03 57.15
N SER A 123 -0.41 10.99 56.38
CA SER A 123 0.63 9.94 56.51
C SER A 123 1.29 9.69 55.16
N TRP A 124 2.52 9.24 55.22
CA TRP A 124 3.31 8.92 54.05
C TRP A 124 3.76 7.44 54.11
N GLN A 125 3.76 6.81 52.95
CA GLN A 125 4.41 5.52 52.77
C GLN A 125 5.38 5.62 51.59
N THR A 126 6.59 5.18 51.75
CA THR A 126 7.54 5.09 50.63
C THR A 126 8.07 3.68 50.45
N SER A 127 8.38 3.39 49.22
CA SER A 127 9.20 2.22 48.88
C SER A 127 10.43 2.73 48.14
N PRO A 128 11.54 3.02 48.83
CA PRO A 128 12.73 3.62 48.26
C PRO A 128 13.29 2.87 47.09
N ILE A 129 13.25 1.55 47.14
CA ILE A 129 13.64 0.66 46.04
C ILE A 129 12.89 -0.68 46.16
N ASN A 130 12.36 -1.13 45.03
CA ASN A 130 11.87 -2.47 44.81
C ASN A 130 12.49 -3.05 43.54
N VAL A 131 12.89 -4.30 43.57
CA VAL A 131 13.31 -5.05 42.40
C VAL A 131 12.41 -6.27 42.27
N GLY A 132 11.86 -6.49 41.10
CA GLY A 132 10.97 -7.62 40.91
C GLY A 132 11.07 -8.27 39.55
N TYR A 133 10.49 -9.44 39.47
CA TYR A 133 10.44 -10.24 38.24
C TYR A 133 9.06 -10.85 38.08
N SER A 134 8.49 -10.74 36.92
CA SER A 134 7.21 -11.33 36.53
C SER A 134 7.41 -12.30 35.38
N GLN A 135 6.92 -13.53 35.51
CA GLN A 135 7.12 -14.58 34.49
C GLN A 135 5.93 -15.51 34.41
N SER A 136 5.37 -15.69 33.24
CA SER A 136 4.47 -16.81 32.94
C SER A 136 5.31 -18.01 32.47
N LEU A 137 5.39 -19.08 33.31
CA LEU A 137 6.34 -20.17 33.06
C LEU A 137 5.97 -21.06 31.88
N PHE A 138 4.67 -21.30 31.64
CA PHE A 138 4.17 -22.13 30.54
C PHE A 138 3.34 -21.28 29.53
N GLY A 139 3.45 -19.97 29.65
CA GLY A 139 2.74 -19.04 28.80
C GLY A 139 3.30 -18.94 27.37
N TYR A 140 2.53 -18.34 26.50
CA TYR A 140 2.98 -17.99 25.15
C TYR A 140 3.99 -16.84 25.20
N ASN A 141 5.21 -17.10 24.73
CA ASN A 141 6.25 -16.07 24.65
C ASN A 141 6.14 -15.30 23.32
N SER A 142 5.38 -14.19 23.31
CA SER A 142 5.20 -13.32 22.15
C SER A 142 6.50 -12.65 21.69
N LEU A 143 7.40 -12.31 22.64
CA LEU A 143 8.68 -11.66 22.31
C LEU A 143 9.59 -12.58 21.48
N LYS A 144 9.62 -13.87 21.78
CA LYS A 144 10.37 -14.86 21.00
C LYS A 144 9.85 -14.98 19.57
N TRP A 145 8.53 -15.00 19.37
CA TRP A 145 7.92 -15.07 18.04
C TRP A 145 8.09 -13.78 17.26
N ASN A 146 7.86 -12.65 17.90
CA ASN A 146 8.03 -11.32 17.28
C ASN A 146 9.48 -11.11 16.82
N ARG A 147 10.48 -11.64 17.54
CA ARG A 147 11.89 -11.59 17.14
C ARG A 147 12.13 -12.29 15.79
N ARG A 148 11.33 -13.29 15.44
CA ARG A 148 11.43 -14.00 14.15
C ARG A 148 10.57 -13.35 13.06
N ILE A 149 9.40 -12.80 13.42
CA ILE A 149 8.37 -12.31 12.49
C ILE A 149 8.64 -10.85 12.08
N GLU A 150 8.89 -9.95 13.03
CA GLU A 150 8.98 -8.52 12.74
C GLU A 150 10.13 -8.11 11.81
N PRO A 151 11.34 -8.72 11.88
CA PRO A 151 12.38 -8.44 10.88
C PRO A 151 12.00 -8.89 9.46
N LEU A 152 11.20 -9.96 9.32
CA LEU A 152 10.67 -10.38 8.02
C LEU A 152 9.65 -9.38 7.51
N ARG A 153 8.70 -8.95 8.36
CA ARG A 153 7.67 -7.95 8.04
C ARG A 153 8.30 -6.63 7.56
N TYR A 154 9.35 -6.18 8.25
CA TYR A 154 10.05 -4.96 7.84
C TYR A 154 10.79 -5.11 6.50
N ARG A 155 11.44 -6.27 6.27
CA ARG A 155 12.10 -6.55 4.98
C ARG A 155 11.09 -6.68 3.84
N GLU A 156 9.95 -7.31 4.11
CA GLU A 156 8.82 -7.39 3.19
C GLU A 156 8.34 -5.97 2.83
N ALA A 157 8.05 -5.12 3.84
CA ALA A 157 7.61 -3.74 3.61
C ALA A 157 8.59 -2.91 2.77
N LYS A 158 9.91 -3.10 2.93
CA LYS A 158 10.92 -2.46 2.08
C LYS A 158 10.80 -2.88 0.62
N LYS A 159 10.58 -4.17 0.36
CA LYS A 159 10.43 -4.68 -1.00
C LYS A 159 9.08 -4.29 -1.61
N THR A 160 8.02 -4.33 -0.82
CA THR A 160 6.69 -3.84 -1.23
C THR A 160 6.73 -2.36 -1.62
N TYR A 161 7.49 -1.53 -0.89
CA TYR A 161 7.66 -0.12 -1.26
C TYR A 161 8.30 0.04 -2.65
N VAL A 162 9.36 -0.73 -2.95
CA VAL A 162 10.01 -0.71 -4.27
C VAL A 162 9.04 -1.20 -5.35
N GLU A 163 8.36 -2.32 -5.10
CA GLU A 163 7.34 -2.86 -6.01
C GLU A 163 6.21 -1.85 -6.29
N THR A 164 5.71 -1.18 -5.24
CA THR A 164 4.67 -0.16 -5.41
C THR A 164 5.15 1.02 -6.26
N LEU A 165 6.42 1.44 -6.15
CA LEU A 165 6.99 2.46 -7.03
C LEU A 165 7.10 2.00 -8.49
N GLU A 166 7.33 0.70 -8.74
CA GLU A 166 7.28 0.15 -10.10
C GLU A 166 5.84 0.09 -10.62
N LEU A 167 4.86 -0.24 -9.78
CA LEU A 167 3.44 -0.14 -10.14
C LEU A 167 3.02 1.31 -10.46
N VAL A 168 3.53 2.29 -9.72
CA VAL A 168 3.34 3.72 -10.04
C VAL A 168 3.91 4.03 -11.42
N ALA A 169 5.09 3.51 -11.76
CA ALA A 169 5.68 3.67 -13.09
C ALA A 169 4.82 3.02 -14.18
N ALA A 170 4.31 1.81 -13.95
CA ALA A 170 3.42 1.11 -14.89
C ALA A 170 2.10 1.88 -15.12
N ASN A 171 1.47 2.39 -14.06
CA ASN A 171 0.28 3.22 -14.15
C ASN A 171 0.54 4.54 -14.90
N ALA A 172 1.69 5.19 -14.65
CA ALA A 172 2.12 6.36 -15.38
C ALA A 172 2.30 6.07 -16.87
N THR A 173 2.92 4.92 -17.19
CA THR A 173 3.08 4.43 -18.56
C THR A 173 1.73 4.24 -19.25
N GLN A 174 0.78 3.61 -18.56
CA GLN A 174 -0.58 3.42 -19.09
C GLN A 174 -1.26 4.76 -19.43
N LYS A 175 -1.20 5.74 -18.52
CA LYS A 175 -1.82 7.06 -18.77
C LYS A 175 -1.10 7.88 -19.85
N PHE A 176 0.22 7.76 -19.92
CA PHE A 176 1.03 8.34 -20.99
C PHE A 176 0.62 7.80 -22.37
N PHE A 177 0.52 6.48 -22.52
CA PHE A 177 0.12 5.87 -23.77
C PHE A 177 -1.37 6.04 -24.09
N ALA A 178 -2.24 6.20 -23.09
CA ALA A 178 -3.64 6.58 -23.30
C ALA A 178 -3.71 7.97 -23.97
N LEU A 179 -2.97 8.95 -23.45
CA LEU A 179 -2.89 10.29 -24.05
C LEU A 179 -2.24 10.24 -25.43
N ALA A 180 -1.16 9.46 -25.61
CA ALA A 180 -0.51 9.31 -26.91
C ALA A 180 -1.48 8.74 -27.98
N THR A 181 -2.27 7.73 -27.59
CA THR A 181 -3.30 7.14 -28.45
C THR A 181 -4.39 8.15 -28.79
N ALA A 182 -4.88 8.91 -27.80
CA ALA A 182 -5.89 9.94 -28.01
C ALA A 182 -5.38 11.05 -28.95
N GLN A 183 -4.15 11.54 -28.75
CA GLN A 183 -3.52 12.54 -29.62
C GLN A 183 -3.36 12.04 -31.07
N SER A 184 -2.90 10.77 -31.22
CA SER A 184 -2.80 10.15 -32.55
C SER A 184 -4.17 9.98 -33.22
N ASN A 185 -5.19 9.56 -32.45
CA ASN A 185 -6.56 9.45 -32.99
C ASN A 185 -7.13 10.80 -33.42
N TYR A 186 -6.86 11.88 -32.68
CA TYR A 186 -7.27 13.20 -33.03
C TYR A 186 -6.57 13.70 -34.32
N GLU A 187 -5.28 13.43 -34.48
CA GLU A 187 -4.53 13.75 -35.70
C GLU A 187 -5.07 12.95 -36.90
N ILE A 188 -5.34 11.67 -36.74
CA ILE A 188 -5.98 10.80 -37.75
C ILE A 188 -7.35 11.36 -38.13
N ALA A 189 -8.22 11.63 -37.16
CA ALA A 189 -9.57 12.14 -37.41
C ALA A 189 -9.56 13.54 -38.09
N SER A 190 -8.63 14.39 -37.69
CA SER A 190 -8.45 15.72 -38.32
C SER A 190 -8.01 15.60 -39.78
N THR A 191 -7.08 14.68 -40.07
CA THR A 191 -6.62 14.40 -41.43
C THR A 191 -7.74 13.77 -42.28
N ASN A 192 -8.49 12.83 -41.74
CA ASN A 192 -9.59 12.17 -42.40
C ASN A 192 -10.73 13.15 -42.70
N TYR A 193 -11.07 14.06 -41.76
CA TYR A 193 -12.03 15.12 -41.98
C TYR A 193 -11.59 16.06 -43.10
N ALA A 194 -10.34 16.56 -43.12
CA ALA A 194 -9.83 17.43 -44.18
C ALA A 194 -9.85 16.74 -45.55
N ASN A 195 -9.55 15.42 -45.59
CA ASN A 195 -9.62 14.63 -46.81
C ASN A 195 -11.09 14.44 -47.28
N ALA A 196 -12.00 14.13 -46.38
CA ALA A 196 -13.43 13.94 -46.68
C ALA A 196 -14.08 15.26 -47.17
N ASP A 197 -13.73 16.40 -46.58
CA ASP A 197 -14.17 17.74 -47.02
C ASP A 197 -13.68 18.08 -48.45
N THR A 198 -12.41 17.77 -48.72
CA THR A 198 -11.84 17.94 -50.05
C THR A 198 -12.54 17.06 -51.10
N LEU A 199 -12.78 15.79 -50.77
CA LEU A 199 -13.46 14.82 -51.64
C LEU A 199 -14.92 15.21 -51.91
N TYR A 200 -15.63 15.69 -50.90
CA TYR A 200 -16.99 16.19 -51.03
C TYR A 200 -17.05 17.41 -51.94
N THR A 201 -16.17 18.39 -51.73
CA THR A 201 -16.08 19.58 -52.59
C THR A 201 -15.80 19.21 -54.02
N TYR A 202 -14.90 18.24 -54.27
CA TYR A 202 -14.62 17.73 -55.61
C TYR A 202 -15.83 16.98 -56.21
N ALA A 203 -16.56 16.24 -55.44
CA ALA A 203 -17.77 15.52 -55.83
C ALA A 203 -18.90 16.51 -56.24
N GLN A 204 -19.09 17.59 -55.48
CA GLN A 204 -20.06 18.64 -55.85
C GLN A 204 -19.78 19.24 -57.26
N GLY A 205 -18.50 19.52 -57.54
CA GLY A 205 -18.08 19.96 -58.85
C GLY A 205 -18.40 18.95 -59.95
N ARG A 206 -18.14 17.66 -59.74
CA ARG A 206 -18.41 16.56 -60.69
C ARG A 206 -19.91 16.33 -60.90
N TYR A 207 -20.72 16.43 -59.83
CA TYR A 207 -22.17 16.35 -59.91
C TYR A 207 -22.76 17.47 -60.77
N ASN A 208 -22.32 18.70 -60.56
CA ASN A 208 -22.77 19.84 -61.29
C ASN A 208 -22.52 19.77 -62.82
N ILE A 209 -21.48 19.02 -63.22
CA ILE A 209 -21.18 18.75 -64.63
C ILE A 209 -21.73 17.39 -65.12
N GLY A 210 -22.50 16.68 -64.28
CA GLY A 210 -23.19 15.43 -64.63
C GLY A 210 -22.30 14.19 -64.74
N THR A 211 -21.11 14.18 -64.13
CA THR A 211 -20.14 13.06 -64.23
C THR A 211 -20.25 12.07 -63.08
N ILE A 212 -20.99 12.34 -62.04
CA ILE A 212 -21.32 11.41 -60.93
C ILE A 212 -22.80 11.52 -60.60
N THR A 213 -23.33 10.50 -59.95
CA THR A 213 -24.71 10.44 -59.48
C THR A 213 -24.92 11.24 -58.19
N GLU A 214 -26.16 11.67 -57.93
CA GLU A 214 -26.54 12.30 -56.64
C GLU A 214 -26.25 11.40 -55.46
N ASN A 215 -26.49 10.07 -55.60
CA ASN A 215 -26.22 9.10 -54.56
C ASN A 215 -24.73 9.05 -54.19
N GLU A 216 -23.81 9.13 -55.14
CA GLU A 216 -22.38 9.19 -54.87
C GLU A 216 -21.96 10.47 -54.14
N MET A 217 -22.57 11.62 -54.54
CA MET A 217 -22.33 12.88 -53.84
C MET A 217 -22.83 12.87 -52.41
N LEU A 218 -24.05 12.37 -52.16
CA LEU A 218 -24.64 12.27 -50.81
C LEU A 218 -23.84 11.29 -49.94
N GLN A 219 -23.31 10.21 -50.50
CA GLN A 219 -22.43 9.28 -49.76
C GLN A 219 -21.16 9.99 -49.29
N LEU A 220 -20.55 10.86 -50.06
CA LEU A 220 -19.37 11.62 -49.65
C LEU A 220 -19.73 12.73 -48.65
N GLU A 221 -20.93 13.32 -48.72
CA GLU A 221 -21.44 14.24 -47.71
C GLU A 221 -21.61 13.51 -46.34
N LEU A 222 -22.24 12.35 -46.32
CA LEU A 222 -22.38 11.54 -45.13
C LEU A 222 -21.01 11.16 -44.53
N ASN A 223 -20.04 10.83 -45.40
CA ASN A 223 -18.68 10.53 -44.94
C ASN A 223 -18.04 11.77 -44.29
N LYS A 224 -18.15 12.95 -44.88
CA LYS A 224 -17.66 14.21 -44.26
C LYS A 224 -18.28 14.47 -42.90
N LEU A 225 -19.60 14.38 -42.78
CA LEU A 225 -20.30 14.59 -41.50
C LEU A 225 -19.91 13.57 -40.44
N THR A 226 -19.65 12.32 -40.84
CA THR A 226 -19.15 11.26 -39.96
C THR A 226 -17.74 11.61 -39.45
N GLU A 227 -16.84 12.02 -40.36
CA GLU A 227 -15.47 12.38 -39.96
C GLU A 227 -15.41 13.65 -39.11
N GLU A 228 -16.33 14.59 -39.31
CA GLU A 228 -16.46 15.79 -38.47
C GLU A 228 -16.84 15.38 -37.03
N THR A 229 -17.80 14.46 -36.89
CA THR A 229 -18.20 13.91 -35.58
C THR A 229 -17.05 13.12 -34.92
N ASN A 230 -16.33 12.34 -35.71
CA ASN A 230 -15.16 11.57 -35.20
C ASN A 230 -14.07 12.52 -34.69
N ARG A 231 -13.80 13.64 -35.40
CA ARG A 231 -12.83 14.63 -34.96
C ARG A 231 -13.23 15.32 -33.66
N MET A 232 -14.51 15.69 -33.49
CA MET A 232 -15.03 16.29 -32.25
C MET A 232 -14.89 15.29 -31.06
N ASN A 233 -15.28 14.06 -31.26
CA ASN A 233 -15.15 13.03 -30.23
C ASN A 233 -13.69 12.76 -29.85
N ALA A 234 -12.81 12.71 -30.83
CA ALA A 234 -11.38 12.51 -30.59
C ALA A 234 -10.75 13.70 -29.84
N HIS A 235 -11.22 14.94 -30.08
CA HIS A 235 -10.78 16.12 -29.32
C HIS A 235 -11.15 16.00 -27.82
N ILE A 236 -12.40 15.64 -27.54
CA ILE A 236 -12.87 15.44 -26.17
C ILE A 236 -12.04 14.35 -25.46
N GLU A 237 -11.70 13.27 -26.18
CA GLU A 237 -10.89 12.18 -25.59
C GLU A 237 -9.47 12.64 -25.28
N VAL A 238 -8.86 13.50 -26.09
CA VAL A 238 -7.56 14.12 -25.77
C VAL A 238 -7.65 14.94 -24.49
N GLU A 239 -8.68 15.77 -24.34
CA GLU A 239 -8.89 16.56 -23.12
C GLU A 239 -9.05 15.68 -21.89
N ASN A 240 -9.86 14.62 -21.98
CA ASN A 240 -10.07 13.67 -20.87
C ASN A 240 -8.76 12.96 -20.47
N CYS A 241 -8.05 12.37 -21.43
CA CYS A 241 -6.80 11.67 -21.16
C CYS A 241 -5.71 12.62 -20.62
N MET A 242 -5.67 13.86 -21.12
CA MET A 242 -4.74 14.87 -20.61
C MET A 242 -5.06 15.26 -19.17
N GLN A 243 -6.33 15.43 -18.82
CA GLN A 243 -6.76 15.74 -17.47
C GLN A 243 -6.46 14.57 -16.50
N GLU A 244 -6.68 13.32 -16.94
CA GLU A 244 -6.31 12.15 -16.17
C GLU A 244 -4.80 12.05 -15.91
N LEU A 245 -3.98 12.32 -16.93
CA LEU A 245 -2.53 12.31 -16.77
C LEU A 245 -2.06 13.43 -15.85
N ARG A 246 -2.59 14.66 -16.00
CA ARG A 246 -2.30 15.80 -15.11
C ARG A 246 -2.62 15.47 -13.67
N SER A 247 -3.82 14.96 -13.42
CA SER A 247 -4.27 14.55 -12.08
C SER A 247 -3.34 13.49 -11.47
N TYR A 248 -2.98 12.47 -12.26
CA TYR A 248 -2.09 11.40 -11.81
C TYR A 248 -0.68 11.90 -11.49
N LEU A 249 -0.16 12.83 -12.27
CA LEU A 249 1.17 13.42 -12.05
C LEU A 249 1.18 14.53 -10.98
N GLY A 250 0.03 14.87 -10.41
CA GLY A 250 -0.09 15.94 -9.42
C GLY A 250 0.15 17.34 -10.01
N ILE A 251 -0.12 17.53 -11.33
CA ILE A 251 0.00 18.82 -12.01
C ILE A 251 -1.30 19.59 -11.78
N GLN A 252 -1.23 20.69 -11.02
CA GLN A 252 -2.39 21.53 -10.73
C GLN A 252 -2.62 22.64 -11.77
N GLU A 253 -1.60 22.95 -12.54
CA GLU A 253 -1.64 23.98 -13.57
C GLU A 253 -2.41 23.50 -14.81
N ASP A 254 -3.18 24.39 -15.45
CA ASP A 254 -3.88 24.09 -16.69
C ASP A 254 -2.91 24.20 -17.89
N VAL A 255 -2.10 23.16 -18.06
CA VAL A 255 -1.04 23.08 -19.07
C VAL A 255 -1.45 22.08 -20.14
N LEU A 256 -1.27 22.44 -21.40
CA LEU A 256 -1.41 21.51 -22.52
C LEU A 256 -0.23 20.53 -22.51
N ILE A 257 -0.52 19.24 -22.41
CA ILE A 257 0.51 18.20 -22.44
C ILE A 257 0.55 17.57 -23.83
N LYS A 258 1.72 17.64 -24.45
CA LYS A 258 2.05 16.88 -25.65
C LYS A 258 2.99 15.75 -25.27
N VAL A 259 2.67 14.51 -25.64
CA VAL A 259 3.53 13.36 -25.35
C VAL A 259 4.38 13.02 -26.56
N ASP A 260 5.67 12.77 -26.30
CA ASP A 260 6.63 12.31 -27.29
C ASP A 260 6.90 10.81 -27.08
N VAL A 261 6.43 10.00 -28.03
CA VAL A 261 6.57 8.55 -28.02
C VAL A 261 7.83 8.14 -28.77
N SER A 262 8.84 7.66 -28.05
CA SER A 262 10.04 7.09 -28.68
C SER A 262 9.69 5.83 -29.48
N GLU A 263 9.98 5.86 -30.77
CA GLU A 263 9.79 4.71 -31.68
C GLU A 263 10.92 3.68 -31.56
N HIS A 264 12.02 4.04 -30.88
CA HIS A 264 13.15 3.13 -30.69
C HIS A 264 12.93 2.18 -29.54
N VAL A 265 12.78 0.90 -29.84
CA VAL A 265 12.61 -0.18 -28.88
C VAL A 265 13.86 -1.06 -28.89
N PRO A 266 14.60 -1.16 -27.76
CA PRO A 266 15.76 -2.05 -27.68
C PRO A 266 15.34 -3.51 -27.78
N ASN A 267 16.14 -4.31 -28.48
CA ASN A 267 15.92 -5.75 -28.58
C ASN A 267 16.52 -6.45 -27.35
N LEU A 268 15.76 -6.46 -26.25
CA LEU A 268 16.17 -7.08 -24.99
C LEU A 268 15.61 -8.51 -24.89
N GLN A 269 16.50 -9.47 -24.62
CA GLN A 269 16.14 -10.87 -24.35
C GLN A 269 16.47 -11.20 -22.89
N ILE A 270 15.49 -11.74 -22.18
CA ILE A 270 15.62 -12.09 -20.76
C ILE A 270 15.83 -13.59 -20.63
N ASP A 271 16.93 -14.01 -19.98
CA ASP A 271 17.14 -15.40 -19.57
C ASP A 271 16.18 -15.77 -18.43
N LEU A 272 15.36 -16.78 -18.65
CA LEU A 272 14.32 -17.20 -17.73
C LEU A 272 14.86 -17.65 -16.37
N ASN A 273 16.00 -18.37 -16.36
CA ASN A 273 16.51 -18.95 -15.11
C ASN A 273 17.18 -17.86 -14.25
N ALA A 274 17.98 -17.01 -14.84
CA ALA A 274 18.58 -15.88 -14.15
C ALA A 274 17.53 -14.92 -13.59
N ALA A 275 16.52 -14.61 -14.39
CA ALA A 275 15.41 -13.75 -14.00
C ALA A 275 14.58 -14.36 -12.85
N LEU A 276 14.31 -15.67 -12.87
CA LEU A 276 13.56 -16.35 -11.80
C LEU A 276 14.31 -16.34 -10.46
N ILE A 277 15.63 -16.52 -10.49
CA ILE A 277 16.48 -16.44 -9.29
C ILE A 277 16.41 -15.03 -8.70
N THR A 278 16.56 -14.03 -9.55
CA THR A 278 16.50 -12.61 -9.14
C THR A 278 15.12 -12.24 -8.60
N ALA A 279 14.04 -12.70 -9.24
CA ALA A 279 12.67 -12.49 -8.81
C ALA A 279 12.42 -13.10 -7.42
N ARG A 280 12.84 -14.34 -7.17
CA ARG A 280 12.74 -14.99 -5.85
C ARG A 280 13.49 -14.22 -4.75
N GLN A 281 14.63 -13.64 -5.08
CA GLN A 281 15.42 -12.85 -4.12
C GLN A 281 14.79 -11.50 -3.81
N ASN A 282 14.12 -10.88 -4.79
CA ASN A 282 13.64 -9.49 -4.70
C ASN A 282 12.14 -9.34 -4.47
N SER A 283 11.32 -10.37 -4.76
CA SER A 283 9.89 -10.29 -4.54
C SER A 283 9.53 -10.18 -3.04
N PRO A 284 8.61 -9.29 -2.65
CA PRO A 284 8.02 -9.27 -1.32
C PRO A 284 7.20 -10.53 -1.03
N ASP A 285 6.61 -11.18 -2.06
CA ASP A 285 5.76 -12.36 -1.91
C ASP A 285 6.47 -13.51 -1.21
N ILE A 286 7.76 -13.73 -1.52
CA ILE A 286 8.56 -14.79 -0.88
C ILE A 286 8.71 -14.55 0.62
N LEU A 287 8.92 -13.28 1.03
CA LEU A 287 8.98 -12.91 2.45
C LEU A 287 7.61 -12.99 3.12
N ASN A 288 6.56 -12.61 2.42
CA ASN A 288 5.17 -12.76 2.87
C ASN A 288 4.84 -14.24 3.14
N MET A 289 5.15 -15.14 2.22
CA MET A 289 4.96 -16.58 2.38
C MET A 289 5.69 -17.12 3.61
N GLN A 290 6.95 -16.71 3.82
CA GLN A 290 7.73 -17.10 5.01
C GLN A 290 7.10 -16.57 6.30
N ARG A 291 6.68 -15.30 6.32
CA ARG A 291 6.04 -14.67 7.47
C ARG A 291 4.71 -15.35 7.82
N ARG A 292 3.85 -15.61 6.83
CA ARG A 292 2.56 -16.31 7.02
C ARG A 292 2.74 -17.69 7.66
N LYS A 293 3.75 -18.46 7.24
CA LYS A 293 4.09 -19.76 7.88
C LYS A 293 4.45 -19.58 9.35
N LEU A 294 5.37 -18.66 9.67
CA LEU A 294 5.76 -18.36 11.04
C LEU A 294 4.61 -17.85 11.92
N GLU A 295 3.76 -16.97 11.38
CA GLU A 295 2.58 -16.47 12.09
C GLU A 295 1.58 -17.59 12.39
N SER A 296 1.38 -18.52 11.46
CA SER A 296 0.51 -19.67 11.67
C SER A 296 1.05 -20.64 12.73
N GLU A 297 2.36 -20.88 12.76
CA GLU A 297 3.03 -21.65 13.82
C GLU A 297 2.90 -20.96 15.19
N SER A 298 3.10 -19.64 15.22
CA SER A 298 2.95 -18.81 16.41
C SER A 298 1.53 -18.90 17.00
N LYS A 299 0.50 -18.89 16.14
CA LYS A 299 -0.90 -19.09 16.58
C LYS A 299 -1.13 -20.47 17.18
N VAL A 300 -0.53 -21.52 16.62
CA VAL A 300 -0.59 -22.88 17.22
C VAL A 300 0.11 -22.92 18.59
N ALA A 301 1.28 -22.28 18.72
CA ALA A 301 1.99 -22.18 19.99
C ALA A 301 1.16 -21.43 21.05
N SER A 302 0.52 -20.32 20.66
CA SER A 302 -0.38 -19.56 21.52
C SER A 302 -1.61 -20.36 21.94
N ALA A 303 -2.25 -21.08 21.02
CA ALA A 303 -3.40 -21.93 21.35
C ALA A 303 -3.03 -23.06 22.34
N ARG A 304 -1.84 -23.67 22.19
CA ARG A 304 -1.33 -24.68 23.13
C ARG A 304 -1.08 -24.12 24.54
N ALA A 305 -0.41 -22.96 24.61
CA ALA A 305 -0.11 -22.30 25.88
C ALA A 305 -1.40 -21.88 26.62
N ASN A 306 -2.40 -21.39 25.87
CA ASN A 306 -3.67 -20.94 26.46
C ASN A 306 -4.59 -22.07 26.91
N ALA A 307 -4.46 -23.26 26.33
CA ALA A 307 -5.26 -24.45 26.69
C ALA A 307 -4.63 -25.32 27.77
N GLY A 308 -3.40 -25.03 28.20
CA GLY A 308 -2.63 -25.84 29.15
C GLY A 308 -2.59 -25.26 30.57
N LEU A 309 -1.69 -25.82 31.35
CA LEU A 309 -1.33 -25.32 32.67
C LEU A 309 -0.73 -23.92 32.54
N LYS A 310 -1.25 -22.97 33.34
CA LYS A 310 -0.67 -21.63 33.50
C LYS A 310 -0.08 -21.50 34.89
N VAL A 311 1.15 -21.09 34.95
CA VAL A 311 1.86 -20.82 36.21
C VAL A 311 2.50 -19.45 36.09
N ASP A 312 2.03 -18.51 36.89
CA ASP A 312 2.51 -17.13 36.90
C ASP A 312 3.32 -16.88 38.15
N LEU A 313 4.60 -16.61 37.98
CA LEU A 313 5.54 -16.29 39.04
C LEU A 313 5.69 -14.77 39.13
N TYR A 314 5.47 -14.22 40.32
CA TYR A 314 5.74 -12.82 40.61
C TYR A 314 6.63 -12.74 41.88
N LEU A 315 7.77 -12.09 41.71
CA LEU A 315 8.77 -11.85 42.75
C LEU A 315 8.96 -10.33 42.92
N ARG A 316 8.95 -9.84 44.11
CA ARG A 316 9.28 -8.46 44.46
C ARG A 316 10.01 -8.39 45.78
N PHE A 317 11.17 -7.79 45.78
CA PHE A 317 12.03 -7.58 46.95
C PHE A 317 12.38 -6.11 47.04
N GLY A 318 12.32 -5.54 48.23
CA GLY A 318 12.63 -4.14 48.41
C GLY A 318 12.51 -3.65 49.84
N LEU A 319 12.36 -2.35 49.95
CA LEU A 319 12.28 -1.61 51.22
C LEU A 319 10.98 -0.83 51.27
N THR A 320 10.38 -0.75 52.46
CA THR A 320 9.20 0.13 52.69
C THR A 320 9.25 0.77 54.07
N GLN A 321 8.66 1.96 54.19
CA GLN A 321 8.51 2.61 55.48
C GLN A 321 7.32 3.56 55.44
N THR A 322 6.73 3.79 56.60
CA THR A 322 5.65 4.79 56.80
C THR A 322 6.09 5.86 57.80
N GLY A 323 5.48 7.04 57.70
CA GLY A 323 5.76 8.15 58.63
C GLY A 323 4.82 9.31 58.42
N ASP A 324 4.80 10.24 59.39
CA ASP A 324 3.96 11.44 59.33
C ASP A 324 4.51 12.52 58.34
N LYS A 325 5.81 12.43 58.05
CA LYS A 325 6.48 13.29 57.09
C LYS A 325 7.24 12.46 56.07
N LEU A 326 7.30 12.90 54.85
CA LEU A 326 7.98 12.22 53.77
C LEU A 326 9.45 11.88 54.12
N LYS A 327 10.20 12.77 54.77
CA LYS A 327 11.59 12.53 55.14
C LYS A 327 11.76 11.37 56.15
N ASP A 328 10.76 11.17 57.02
CA ASP A 328 10.83 10.15 58.09
C ASP A 328 10.71 8.73 57.49
N THR A 329 10.07 8.59 56.32
CA THR A 329 9.90 7.32 55.62
C THR A 329 11.19 6.79 54.96
N TYR A 330 12.27 7.57 54.96
CA TYR A 330 13.58 7.15 54.43
C TYR A 330 14.53 6.72 55.56
N HIS A 331 14.08 6.80 56.85
CA HIS A 331 14.84 6.36 57.98
C HIS A 331 14.42 4.95 58.43
N ASN A 332 15.40 4.05 58.57
CA ASN A 332 15.19 2.66 59.02
C ASN A 332 14.09 1.91 58.22
N PRO A 333 14.18 1.84 56.90
CA PRO A 333 13.18 1.14 56.10
C PRO A 333 13.16 -0.34 56.42
N LEU A 334 11.96 -0.92 56.38
CA LEU A 334 11.71 -2.33 56.63
C LEU A 334 11.87 -3.14 55.32
N ASP A 335 12.37 -4.37 55.44
CA ASP A 335 12.43 -5.29 54.33
C ASP A 335 11.02 -5.66 53.86
N GLN A 336 10.83 -5.65 52.54
CA GLN A 336 9.60 -6.02 51.88
C GLN A 336 9.86 -7.16 50.90
N GLN A 337 9.10 -8.25 51.05
CA GLN A 337 9.22 -9.42 50.18
C GLN A 337 7.84 -9.91 49.76
N TYR A 338 7.65 -10.07 48.47
CA TYR A 338 6.47 -10.68 47.85
C TYR A 338 6.91 -11.79 46.93
N VAL A 339 6.40 -13.00 47.19
CA VAL A 339 6.54 -14.17 46.32
C VAL A 339 5.15 -14.70 46.06
N THR A 340 4.69 -14.57 44.82
CA THR A 340 3.38 -15.08 44.42
C THR A 340 3.56 -16.10 43.31
N LEU A 341 3.00 -17.29 43.49
CA LEU A 341 2.93 -18.34 42.51
C LEU A 341 1.47 -18.65 42.23
N GLY A 342 0.96 -18.09 41.13
CA GLY A 342 -0.38 -18.37 40.65
C GLY A 342 -0.41 -19.62 39.78
N ILE A 343 -1.27 -20.59 40.08
CA ILE A 343 -1.45 -21.82 39.29
C ILE A 343 -2.89 -21.87 38.81
N SER A 344 -3.07 -22.02 37.49
CA SER A 344 -4.38 -22.19 36.84
C SER A 344 -4.34 -23.35 35.86
N LEU A 345 -5.16 -24.36 36.13
CA LEU A 345 -5.30 -25.55 35.28
C LEU A 345 -6.78 -25.74 34.94
N PRO A 346 -7.19 -25.75 33.68
CA PRO A 346 -8.55 -26.10 33.31
C PRO A 346 -8.78 -27.59 33.52
N ILE A 347 -9.54 -27.97 34.55
CA ILE A 347 -9.82 -29.38 34.89
C ILE A 347 -10.89 -29.95 33.98
N LEU A 348 -11.95 -29.16 33.72
CA LEU A 348 -13.07 -29.54 32.85
C LEU A 348 -13.49 -28.34 32.00
N ASP A 349 -13.22 -28.40 30.71
CA ASP A 349 -13.53 -27.34 29.76
C ASP A 349 -14.37 -27.82 28.56
N TRP A 350 -14.93 -29.04 28.67
CA TRP A 350 -15.74 -29.69 27.65
C TRP A 350 -15.04 -29.81 26.28
N GLY A 351 -13.72 -29.83 26.28
CA GLY A 351 -12.91 -29.93 25.08
C GLY A 351 -12.62 -28.59 24.37
N ARG A 352 -12.95 -27.46 25.00
CA ARG A 352 -12.71 -26.12 24.48
C ARG A 352 -11.23 -25.90 24.12
N GLY A 353 -10.32 -26.20 25.02
CA GLY A 353 -8.87 -26.06 24.79
C GLY A 353 -8.37 -26.95 23.66
N LYS A 354 -8.80 -28.24 23.64
CA LYS A 354 -8.49 -29.17 22.54
C LYS A 354 -9.06 -28.68 21.22
N GLY A 355 -10.30 -28.12 21.21
CA GLY A 355 -10.92 -27.54 20.04
C GLY A 355 -10.12 -26.36 19.48
N GLN A 356 -9.70 -25.43 20.34
CA GLN A 356 -8.86 -24.28 19.93
C GLN A 356 -7.52 -24.72 19.30
N ILE A 357 -6.86 -25.74 19.86
CA ILE A 357 -5.62 -26.28 19.30
C ILE A 357 -5.88 -26.90 17.92
N ARG A 358 -6.97 -27.67 17.76
CA ARG A 358 -7.33 -28.28 16.48
C ARG A 358 -7.62 -27.23 15.42
N VAL A 359 -8.39 -26.18 15.76
CA VAL A 359 -8.64 -25.04 14.86
C VAL A 359 -7.34 -24.37 14.45
N ALA A 360 -6.46 -24.06 15.41
CA ALA A 360 -5.18 -23.45 15.10
C ALA A 360 -4.29 -24.31 14.20
N ARG A 361 -4.28 -25.64 14.40
CA ARG A 361 -3.56 -26.58 13.54
C ARG A 361 -4.16 -26.64 12.14
N SER A 362 -5.48 -26.74 12.01
CA SER A 362 -6.16 -26.74 10.71
C SER A 362 -5.90 -25.44 9.93
N ASN A 363 -5.90 -24.28 10.62
CA ASN A 363 -5.56 -23.01 10.02
C ASN A 363 -4.09 -22.91 9.60
N ARG A 364 -3.16 -23.53 10.35
CA ARG A 364 -1.76 -23.66 9.95
C ARG A 364 -1.64 -24.50 8.68
N ASP A 365 -2.29 -25.67 8.65
CA ASP A 365 -2.22 -26.61 7.51
C ASP A 365 -2.85 -25.98 6.27
N LEU A 366 -3.98 -25.23 6.43
CA LEU A 366 -4.56 -24.40 5.38
C LEU A 366 -3.56 -23.36 4.85
N THR A 367 -2.89 -22.63 5.76
CA THR A 367 -1.86 -21.64 5.38
C THR A 367 -0.72 -22.29 4.62
N TYR A 368 -0.27 -23.48 5.01
CA TYR A 368 0.80 -24.18 4.33
C TYR A 368 0.41 -24.59 2.92
N THR A 369 -0.80 -25.14 2.74
CA THR A 369 -1.32 -25.48 1.42
C THR A 369 -1.44 -24.26 0.51
N GLN A 370 -1.98 -23.15 1.04
CA GLN A 370 -2.07 -21.89 0.30
C GLN A 370 -0.68 -21.36 -0.11
N VAL A 371 0.29 -21.39 0.79
CA VAL A 371 1.65 -20.92 0.49
C VAL A 371 2.34 -21.79 -0.57
N GLU A 372 2.15 -23.10 -0.55
CA GLU A 372 2.69 -23.97 -1.63
C GLU A 372 2.01 -23.69 -2.99
N GLN A 373 0.70 -23.40 -2.98
CA GLN A 373 -0.01 -22.97 -4.20
C GLN A 373 0.50 -21.60 -4.67
N ASP A 374 0.57 -20.62 -3.79
CA ASP A 374 1.06 -19.25 -4.09
C ASP A 374 2.48 -19.30 -4.71
N LYS A 375 3.34 -20.17 -4.19
CA LYS A 375 4.69 -20.38 -4.73
C LYS A 375 4.68 -20.96 -6.14
N THR A 376 3.81 -21.94 -6.38
CA THR A 376 3.65 -22.54 -7.71
C THR A 376 3.11 -21.51 -8.71
N ASP A 377 2.10 -20.76 -8.31
CA ASP A 377 1.48 -19.72 -9.13
C ASP A 377 2.46 -18.58 -9.43
N PHE A 378 3.27 -18.17 -8.45
CA PHE A 378 4.34 -17.18 -8.66
C PHE A 378 5.31 -17.64 -9.76
N GLU A 379 5.78 -18.89 -9.71
CA GLU A 379 6.72 -19.40 -10.70
C GLU A 379 6.09 -19.53 -12.10
N LEU A 380 4.84 -20.02 -12.17
CA LEU A 380 4.12 -20.14 -13.43
C LEU A 380 3.85 -18.78 -14.07
N ASN A 381 3.36 -17.82 -13.29
CA ASN A 381 3.09 -16.47 -13.78
C ASN A 381 4.36 -15.76 -14.23
N PHE A 382 5.44 -15.88 -13.46
CA PHE A 382 6.73 -15.29 -13.83
C PHE A 382 7.28 -15.87 -15.14
N ARG A 383 7.22 -17.21 -15.32
CA ARG A 383 7.61 -17.88 -16.58
C ARG A 383 6.78 -17.38 -17.76
N LYS A 384 5.47 -17.19 -17.56
CA LYS A 384 4.57 -16.65 -18.58
C LYS A 384 4.97 -15.23 -18.97
N LEU A 385 5.22 -14.37 -17.99
CA LEU A 385 5.62 -12.97 -18.22
C LEU A 385 6.93 -12.86 -18.99
N VAL A 386 7.96 -13.61 -18.62
CA VAL A 386 9.26 -13.61 -19.35
C VAL A 386 9.09 -14.06 -20.80
N LYS A 387 8.32 -15.14 -21.02
CA LYS A 387 8.05 -15.60 -22.40
C LYS A 387 7.29 -14.56 -23.22
N GLN A 388 6.30 -13.89 -22.62
CA GLN A 388 5.55 -12.82 -23.29
C GLN A 388 6.43 -11.63 -23.61
N PHE A 389 7.26 -11.20 -22.65
CA PHE A 389 8.19 -10.07 -22.83
C PHE A 389 9.17 -10.32 -23.98
N ASN A 390 9.79 -11.51 -24.05
CA ASN A 390 10.76 -11.84 -25.09
C ASN A 390 10.18 -11.80 -26.52
N LEU A 391 8.85 -11.80 -26.67
CA LEU A 391 8.16 -11.64 -27.96
C LEU A 391 7.78 -10.18 -28.26
N GLN A 392 7.83 -9.28 -27.28
CA GLN A 392 7.30 -7.92 -27.48
C GLN A 392 8.13 -7.10 -28.48
N SER A 393 9.46 -7.22 -28.45
CA SER A 393 10.32 -6.53 -29.41
C SER A 393 9.96 -6.90 -30.86
N GLN A 394 9.74 -8.21 -31.14
CA GLN A 394 9.33 -8.68 -32.45
C GLN A 394 7.93 -8.17 -32.84
N ARG A 395 6.99 -8.14 -31.89
CA ARG A 395 5.63 -7.61 -32.10
C ARG A 395 5.65 -6.14 -32.48
N VAL A 396 6.47 -5.32 -31.80
CA VAL A 396 6.64 -3.91 -32.14
C VAL A 396 7.19 -3.75 -33.55
N HIS A 397 8.22 -4.53 -33.92
CA HIS A 397 8.79 -4.48 -35.26
C HIS A 397 7.77 -4.86 -36.36
N ILE A 398 6.97 -5.90 -36.14
CA ILE A 398 5.90 -6.29 -37.07
C ILE A 398 4.85 -5.20 -37.15
N ALA A 399 4.42 -4.61 -36.03
CA ALA A 399 3.42 -3.55 -36.01
C ALA A 399 3.91 -2.28 -36.72
N ALA A 400 5.17 -1.88 -36.53
CA ALA A 400 5.79 -0.76 -37.24
C ALA A 400 5.80 -0.99 -38.76
N ARG A 401 6.18 -2.21 -39.18
CA ARG A 401 6.17 -2.56 -40.61
C ARG A 401 4.77 -2.60 -41.21
N THR A 402 3.78 -3.05 -40.41
CA THR A 402 2.37 -3.05 -40.83
C THR A 402 1.85 -1.63 -40.99
N ASP A 403 2.16 -0.72 -40.06
CA ASP A 403 1.79 0.69 -40.13
C ASP A 403 2.38 1.37 -41.40
N GLU A 404 3.69 1.18 -41.64
CA GLU A 404 4.36 1.72 -42.86
C GLU A 404 3.70 1.20 -44.14
N THR A 405 3.38 -0.11 -44.17
CA THR A 405 2.78 -0.73 -45.37
C THR A 405 1.34 -0.24 -45.60
N ALA A 406 0.54 -0.16 -44.51
CA ALA A 406 -0.83 0.35 -44.59
C ALA A 406 -0.88 1.83 -45.00
N GLN A 407 0.05 2.64 -44.52
CA GLN A 407 0.21 4.03 -44.96
C GLN A 407 0.45 4.11 -46.46
N ARG A 408 1.43 3.37 -46.99
CA ARG A 408 1.73 3.34 -48.44
C ARG A 408 0.53 2.89 -49.27
N ARG A 409 -0.20 1.85 -48.78
CA ARG A 409 -1.42 1.35 -49.45
C ARG A 409 -2.50 2.44 -49.54
N ALA A 410 -2.75 3.16 -48.44
CA ALA A 410 -3.73 4.25 -48.41
C ALA A 410 -3.36 5.39 -49.37
N ASP A 411 -2.06 5.74 -49.44
CA ASP A 411 -1.57 6.77 -50.39
C ASP A 411 -1.76 6.34 -51.86
N VAL A 412 -1.51 5.06 -52.19
CA VAL A 412 -1.73 4.51 -53.51
C VAL A 412 -3.23 4.49 -53.85
N ALA A 413 -4.07 4.02 -52.96
CA ALA A 413 -5.53 3.96 -53.13
C ALA A 413 -6.12 5.35 -53.37
N ARG A 414 -5.66 6.36 -52.65
CA ARG A 414 -6.06 7.77 -52.82
C ARG A 414 -5.70 8.29 -54.18
N ARG A 415 -4.46 8.04 -54.67
CA ARG A 415 -4.03 8.45 -56.02
C ARG A 415 -4.86 7.78 -57.11
N LEU A 416 -5.12 6.47 -56.97
CA LEU A 416 -5.93 5.71 -57.94
C LEU A 416 -7.37 6.22 -57.97
N TYR A 417 -7.95 6.57 -56.79
CA TYR A 417 -9.29 7.14 -56.74
C TYR A 417 -9.38 8.47 -57.46
N ILE A 418 -8.41 9.39 -57.26
CA ILE A 418 -8.36 10.69 -57.94
C ILE A 418 -8.28 10.50 -59.47
N LEU A 419 -7.54 9.48 -59.93
CA LEU A 419 -7.41 9.12 -61.35
C LEU A 419 -8.65 8.38 -61.91
N GLY A 420 -9.69 8.14 -61.10
CA GLY A 420 -10.89 7.38 -61.50
C GLY A 420 -10.66 5.89 -61.73
N LYS A 421 -9.55 5.34 -61.22
CA LYS A 421 -9.15 3.90 -61.37
C LYS A 421 -9.44 3.04 -60.17
N SER A 422 -10.06 3.58 -59.10
CA SER A 422 -10.45 2.88 -57.90
C SER A 422 -11.81 3.37 -57.40
N THR A 423 -12.47 2.56 -56.57
CA THR A 423 -13.78 2.86 -56.00
C THR A 423 -13.66 3.60 -54.67
N VAL A 424 -14.73 4.31 -54.26
CA VAL A 424 -14.82 4.90 -52.91
C VAL A 424 -14.70 3.82 -51.83
N LEU A 425 -15.21 2.60 -52.09
CA LEU A 425 -15.16 1.48 -51.17
C LEU A 425 -13.71 1.07 -50.93
N ASP A 426 -12.90 0.91 -51.94
CA ASP A 426 -11.47 0.57 -51.85
C ASP A 426 -10.67 1.63 -51.11
N LEU A 427 -10.98 2.91 -51.38
CA LEU A 427 -10.36 4.04 -50.68
C LEU A 427 -10.68 3.99 -49.18
N ASN A 428 -11.96 3.88 -48.83
CA ASN A 428 -12.39 3.82 -47.40
C ASN A 428 -11.80 2.62 -46.66
N ALA A 429 -11.76 1.44 -47.31
CA ALA A 429 -11.12 0.25 -46.75
C ALA A 429 -9.63 0.49 -46.44
N SER A 430 -8.89 1.10 -47.39
CA SER A 430 -7.46 1.37 -47.22
C SER A 430 -7.17 2.41 -46.10
N ILE A 431 -8.04 3.41 -45.95
CA ILE A 431 -7.95 4.41 -44.85
C ILE A 431 -8.21 3.73 -43.51
N SER A 432 -9.27 2.93 -43.41
CA SER A 432 -9.59 2.19 -42.16
C SER A 432 -8.46 1.23 -41.75
N GLU A 433 -7.84 0.53 -42.70
CA GLU A 433 -6.68 -0.32 -42.44
C GLU A 433 -5.47 0.47 -41.97
N LYS A 434 -5.17 1.62 -42.59
CA LYS A 434 -4.09 2.51 -42.14
C LYS A 434 -4.31 3.00 -40.71
N ASP A 435 -5.52 3.46 -40.38
CA ASP A 435 -5.86 3.96 -39.05
C ASP A 435 -5.79 2.86 -37.99
N ALA A 436 -6.25 1.64 -38.32
CA ALA A 436 -6.12 0.47 -37.45
C ALA A 436 -4.65 0.06 -37.25
N ALA A 437 -3.83 0.09 -38.30
CA ALA A 437 -2.41 -0.25 -38.21
C ALA A 437 -1.66 0.74 -37.30
N ARG A 438 -1.93 2.05 -37.39
CA ARG A 438 -1.33 3.07 -36.54
C ARG A 438 -1.70 2.88 -35.06
N ARG A 439 -2.98 2.63 -34.75
CA ARG A 439 -3.43 2.31 -33.38
C ARG A 439 -2.77 1.04 -32.84
N ASN A 440 -2.64 -0.01 -33.66
CA ASN A 440 -1.99 -1.25 -33.26
C ASN A 440 -0.51 -1.06 -32.98
N TYR A 441 0.18 -0.20 -33.72
CA TYR A 441 1.57 0.14 -33.48
C TYR A 441 1.78 0.84 -32.12
N ILE A 442 0.97 1.85 -31.80
CA ILE A 442 1.01 2.53 -30.49
C ILE A 442 0.70 1.52 -29.35
N THR A 443 -0.26 0.63 -29.57
CA THR A 443 -0.57 -0.44 -28.59
C THR A 443 0.58 -1.41 -28.41
N ALA A 444 1.30 -1.76 -29.46
CA ALA A 444 2.48 -2.60 -29.37
C ALA A 444 3.63 -1.93 -28.60
N LEU A 445 3.83 -0.63 -28.78
CA LEU A 445 4.79 0.17 -27.99
C LEU A 445 4.38 0.21 -26.51
N TYR A 446 3.12 0.43 -26.22
CA TYR A 446 2.61 0.36 -24.84
C TYR A 446 2.88 -0.99 -24.19
N ASN A 447 2.53 -2.09 -24.86
CA ASN A 447 2.74 -3.45 -24.33
C ASN A 447 4.21 -3.82 -24.14
N TYR A 448 5.11 -3.15 -24.84
CA TYR A 448 6.55 -3.33 -24.63
C TYR A 448 7.05 -2.59 -23.36
N TRP A 449 6.56 -1.36 -23.13
CA TRP A 449 7.02 -0.50 -22.05
C TRP A 449 6.26 -0.69 -20.73
N SER A 450 5.06 -1.31 -20.76
CA SER A 450 4.27 -1.64 -19.56
C SER A 450 4.70 -2.95 -18.90
#